data_8c3ac9286e1928571dc32419161e70ba
#
_entry.id   8c3ac9286e1928571dc32419161e70ba
#
_cell.length_a   1.000
_cell.length_b   1.000
_cell.length_c   1.000
_cell.angle_alpha   90.00
_cell.angle_beta   90.00
_cell.angle_gamma   90.00
#
_symmetry.space_group_name_H-M   'P 1'
#
loop_
_entity.id
_entity.type
_entity.pdbx_description
1 polymer ?
#
loop_
_entity_poly.entity_id
_entity_poly.type
_entity_poly.pdbx_seq_one_letter_code
_entity_poly.pdbx_strand_id
1 'polypeptide(L)'
;MEKYEKLEKVGEGTYGKVYKAKDRSSGKLVALKKTRLEMDEEGIPPTALREVSLLQLLSQSLYVVRLLCVEHADSSSSSSLNSAATDSSSKSNLYLVFEYLDTDLKKFIDSHRKGVNPRPLPSTLIQSFLYQLCKGVAHCHSHGVLHRDLKPQNLLLDKDKGLLKIADLGLGRAFTVPLKSYTHEIVTLWYRAPEVLLGSTHYSPAVDIWSVGCIFAEMVRRQALFPGDSEFQQLLHIFRLLGTPTEKEWPGVTSLRDWHVYPLWEPQNLARAVPSLGPEGVDLLSSMLKYNPADRISAKAAMDHPYFDSLDKSQY
;
A
#
# COMPACT_ATOMS: atom_id res chain seq x y z
N MET A 1 -6.49 -23.51 15.14
CA MET A 1 -5.61 -23.51 13.94
C MET A 1 -5.65 -24.81 13.14
N GLU A 2 -6.30 -25.85 13.63
CA GLU A 2 -6.46 -27.14 12.91
C GLU A 2 -7.28 -27.03 11.61
N LYS A 3 -8.12 -26.00 11.51
CA LYS A 3 -8.93 -25.67 10.32
C LYS A 3 -8.09 -25.34 9.08
N TYR A 4 -6.89 -24.80 9.26
CA TYR A 4 -6.04 -24.31 8.16
C TYR A 4 -4.75 -25.12 8.06
N GLU A 5 -4.48 -25.61 6.87
CA GLU A 5 -3.21 -26.23 6.50
C GLU A 5 -2.28 -25.18 5.93
N LYS A 6 -1.22 -24.84 6.66
CA LYS A 6 -0.18 -23.90 6.17
C LYS A 6 0.62 -24.57 5.08
N LEU A 7 0.71 -23.94 3.91
CA LEU A 7 1.43 -24.45 2.75
C LEU A 7 2.82 -23.82 2.67
N GLU A 8 2.91 -22.51 2.50
CA GLU A 8 4.17 -21.79 2.33
C GLU A 8 4.12 -20.41 2.98
N LYS A 9 5.27 -19.87 3.34
CA LYS A 9 5.41 -18.46 3.75
C LYS A 9 5.50 -17.61 2.51
N VAL A 10 4.54 -16.69 2.32
CA VAL A 10 4.46 -15.81 1.14
C VAL A 10 5.03 -14.43 1.39
N GLY A 11 5.17 -14.02 2.64
CA GLY A 11 5.74 -12.71 3.00
C GLY A 11 6.09 -12.61 4.48
N GLU A 12 6.98 -11.67 4.77
CA GLU A 12 7.27 -11.17 6.12
C GLU A 12 7.42 -9.67 6.00
N GLY A 13 6.72 -8.92 6.79
CA GLY A 13 6.76 -7.47 6.81
C GLY A 13 6.69 -6.95 8.24
N THR A 14 6.68 -5.63 8.37
CA THR A 14 6.62 -4.90 9.65
C THR A 14 5.49 -5.40 10.56
N TYR A 15 4.41 -5.88 9.99
CA TYR A 15 3.19 -6.28 10.70
C TYR A 15 3.08 -7.79 11.02
N GLY A 16 4.06 -8.59 10.60
CA GLY A 16 4.08 -10.03 10.87
C GLY A 16 4.38 -10.91 9.67
N LYS A 17 4.22 -12.22 9.87
CA LYS A 17 4.44 -13.24 8.83
C LYS A 17 3.13 -13.59 8.15
N VAL A 18 3.13 -13.65 6.82
CA VAL A 18 1.99 -14.06 6.01
C VAL A 18 2.26 -15.43 5.41
N TYR A 19 1.29 -16.32 5.56
CA TYR A 19 1.34 -17.69 5.04
C TYR A 19 0.20 -17.93 4.07
N LYS A 20 0.49 -18.56 2.94
CA LYS A 20 -0.51 -19.22 2.13
C LYS A 20 -0.99 -20.46 2.86
N ALA A 21 -2.29 -20.65 2.94
CA ALA A 21 -2.86 -21.80 3.60
C ALA A 21 -4.10 -22.30 2.86
N LYS A 22 -4.50 -23.52 3.14
CA LYS A 22 -5.72 -24.14 2.63
C LYS A 22 -6.71 -24.31 3.78
N ASP A 23 -7.90 -23.79 3.62
CA ASP A 23 -9.01 -24.11 4.52
C ASP A 23 -9.43 -25.55 4.29
N ARG A 24 -9.29 -26.41 5.30
CA ARG A 24 -9.58 -27.85 5.22
C ARG A 24 -11.06 -28.15 5.01
N SER A 25 -11.95 -27.24 5.44
CA SER A 25 -13.40 -27.43 5.31
C SER A 25 -13.91 -27.12 3.90
N SER A 26 -13.41 -26.04 3.30
CA SER A 26 -13.86 -25.55 1.98
C SER A 26 -12.91 -25.90 0.84
N GLY A 27 -11.68 -26.33 1.15
CA GLY A 27 -10.61 -26.55 0.18
C GLY A 27 -10.04 -25.26 -0.45
N LYS A 28 -10.53 -24.09 -0.04
CA LYS A 28 -10.14 -22.79 -0.61
C LYS A 28 -8.78 -22.31 -0.07
N LEU A 29 -8.05 -21.61 -0.91
CA LEU A 29 -6.82 -20.94 -0.50
C LEU A 29 -7.14 -19.65 0.25
N VAL A 30 -6.38 -19.41 1.32
CA VAL A 30 -6.48 -18.21 2.17
C VAL A 30 -5.08 -17.68 2.50
N ALA A 31 -4.98 -16.42 2.87
CA ALA A 31 -3.76 -15.82 3.41
C ALA A 31 -3.91 -15.65 4.92
N LEU A 32 -3.03 -16.29 5.68
CA LEU A 32 -2.97 -16.20 7.14
C LEU A 32 -1.91 -15.18 7.53
N LYS A 33 -2.32 -14.05 8.07
CA LYS A 33 -1.41 -13.04 8.63
C LYS A 33 -1.33 -13.23 10.14
N LYS A 34 -0.16 -13.72 10.61
CA LYS A 34 0.12 -13.80 12.04
C LYS A 34 0.43 -12.40 12.57
N THR A 35 -0.35 -11.91 13.53
CA THR A 35 -0.07 -10.65 14.18
C THR A 35 0.98 -10.80 15.27
N ARG A 36 1.67 -9.69 15.60
CA ARG A 36 2.62 -9.63 16.72
C ARG A 36 1.96 -9.12 18.01
N LEU A 37 0.64 -9.23 18.12
CA LEU A 37 -0.06 -8.88 19.35
C LEU A 37 0.45 -9.76 20.47
N GLU A 38 1.06 -9.16 21.47
CA GLU A 38 1.18 -9.76 22.78
C GLU A 38 -0.17 -9.53 23.46
N MET A 39 -0.87 -10.62 23.74
CA MET A 39 -2.10 -10.54 24.51
C MET A 39 -1.70 -10.39 25.96
N ASP A 40 -2.17 -9.33 26.60
CA ASP A 40 -2.08 -9.15 28.02
C ASP A 40 -3.08 -10.11 28.71
N GLU A 41 -2.94 -10.29 30.03
CA GLU A 41 -3.84 -11.13 30.82
C GLU A 41 -5.33 -10.72 30.70
N GLU A 42 -5.61 -9.50 30.23
CA GLU A 42 -6.94 -8.93 30.00
C GLU A 42 -7.55 -9.28 28.61
N GLY A 43 -6.82 -9.98 27.72
CA GLY A 43 -7.32 -10.42 26.40
C GLY A 43 -6.89 -9.54 25.23
N ILE A 44 -7.75 -9.44 24.19
CA ILE A 44 -7.45 -8.68 22.95
C ILE A 44 -7.59 -7.17 23.26
N PRO A 45 -6.55 -6.36 23.01
CA PRO A 45 -6.63 -4.90 23.24
C PRO A 45 -7.80 -4.25 22.49
N PRO A 46 -8.53 -3.31 23.09
CA PRO A 46 -9.66 -2.60 22.44
C PRO A 46 -9.27 -1.92 21.13
N THR A 47 -8.01 -1.49 21.00
CA THR A 47 -7.45 -0.91 19.78
C THR A 47 -7.41 -1.93 18.65
N ALA A 48 -7.02 -3.18 18.92
CA ALA A 48 -7.01 -4.26 17.95
C ALA A 48 -8.42 -4.61 17.47
N LEU A 49 -9.39 -4.66 18.37
CA LEU A 49 -10.80 -4.90 18.02
C LEU A 49 -11.36 -3.81 17.09
N ARG A 50 -11.03 -2.54 17.35
CA ARG A 50 -11.44 -1.42 16.48
C ARG A 50 -10.83 -1.54 15.09
N GLU A 51 -9.55 -1.92 14.99
CA GLU A 51 -8.89 -2.11 13.69
C GLU A 51 -9.46 -3.30 12.91
N VAL A 52 -9.76 -4.41 13.58
CA VAL A 52 -10.44 -5.55 12.97
C VAL A 52 -11.83 -5.14 12.44
N SER A 53 -12.61 -4.42 13.25
CA SER A 53 -13.93 -3.93 12.83
C SER A 53 -13.84 -3.01 11.61
N LEU A 54 -12.84 -2.14 11.58
CA LEU A 54 -12.58 -1.26 10.45
C LEU A 54 -12.18 -2.04 9.20
N LEU A 55 -11.32 -3.05 9.32
CA LEU A 55 -10.97 -3.95 8.21
C LEU A 55 -12.19 -4.68 7.67
N GLN A 56 -13.07 -5.18 8.53
CA GLN A 56 -14.32 -5.83 8.11
C GLN A 56 -15.20 -4.88 7.32
N LEU A 57 -15.32 -3.62 7.78
CA LEU A 57 -16.07 -2.59 7.08
C LEU A 57 -15.47 -2.29 5.70
N LEU A 58 -14.16 -2.06 5.63
CA LEU A 58 -13.46 -1.77 4.38
C LEU A 58 -13.48 -2.95 3.40
N SER A 59 -13.50 -4.18 3.90
CA SER A 59 -13.60 -5.42 3.13
C SER A 59 -14.93 -5.58 2.37
N GLN A 60 -15.89 -4.68 2.55
CA GLN A 60 -17.12 -4.64 1.75
C GLN A 60 -16.86 -4.15 0.32
N SER A 61 -15.77 -3.40 0.11
CA SER A 61 -15.36 -3.00 -1.24
C SER A 61 -14.72 -4.16 -2.00
N LEU A 62 -15.08 -4.31 -3.27
CA LEU A 62 -14.44 -5.27 -4.18
C LEU A 62 -12.93 -4.99 -4.36
N TYR A 63 -12.51 -3.73 -4.16
CA TYR A 63 -11.14 -3.25 -4.39
C TYR A 63 -10.28 -3.20 -3.13
N VAL A 64 -10.74 -3.79 -2.05
CA VAL A 64 -10.01 -4.01 -0.81
C VAL A 64 -9.94 -5.51 -0.54
N VAL A 65 -8.78 -6.00 -0.13
CA VAL A 65 -8.60 -7.41 0.22
C VAL A 65 -9.53 -7.79 1.37
N ARG A 66 -10.32 -8.83 1.16
CA ARG A 66 -11.39 -9.23 2.08
C ARG A 66 -10.83 -9.95 3.29
N LEU A 67 -11.11 -9.43 4.48
CA LEU A 67 -10.95 -10.15 5.74
C LEU A 67 -12.09 -11.17 5.87
N LEU A 68 -11.75 -12.46 5.95
CA LEU A 68 -12.71 -13.55 6.05
C LEU A 68 -13.11 -13.81 7.50
N CYS A 69 -12.12 -13.92 8.38
CA CYS A 69 -12.32 -14.08 9.82
C CYS A 69 -11.03 -13.77 10.59
N VAL A 70 -11.16 -13.79 11.91
CA VAL A 70 -10.05 -13.68 12.85
C VAL A 70 -10.02 -14.97 13.65
N GLU A 71 -8.85 -15.58 13.73
CA GLU A 71 -8.64 -16.85 14.45
C GLU A 71 -7.64 -16.66 15.58
N HIS A 72 -7.99 -17.22 16.72
CA HIS A 72 -7.14 -17.25 17.89
C HIS A 72 -6.44 -18.62 17.97
N ALA A 73 -5.15 -18.65 18.24
CA ALA A 73 -4.40 -19.88 18.43
C ALA A 73 -3.70 -19.87 19.78
N ASP A 74 -4.17 -20.72 20.69
CA ASP A 74 -3.47 -20.98 21.94
C ASP A 74 -2.22 -21.81 21.65
N SER A 75 -1.11 -21.47 22.29
CA SER A 75 0.17 -22.18 22.13
C SER A 75 0.19 -23.56 22.82
N SER A 76 -0.93 -23.99 23.39
CA SER A 76 -1.03 -25.24 24.18
C SER A 76 -1.19 -26.53 23.37
N SER A 77 -1.20 -26.53 22.04
CA SER A 77 -1.43 -27.73 21.23
C SER A 77 -0.20 -28.30 20.51
N SER A 78 1.02 -28.05 20.98
CA SER A 78 2.19 -28.81 20.56
C SER A 78 2.66 -29.69 21.73
N SER A 79 2.08 -30.89 21.81
CA SER A 79 2.56 -31.95 22.69
C SER A 79 3.97 -32.41 22.26
N SER A 80 4.99 -31.92 22.95
CA SER A 80 6.24 -32.61 23.13
C SER A 80 6.58 -32.60 24.62
N LEU A 81 6.41 -33.73 25.24
CA LEU A 81 6.93 -34.09 26.54
C LEU A 81 8.45 -33.86 26.55
N ASN A 82 8.90 -33.04 27.47
CA ASN A 82 10.23 -32.83 28.03
C ASN A 82 10.77 -31.40 27.85
N SER A 83 10.44 -30.57 28.84
CA SER A 83 11.45 -29.77 29.58
C SER A 83 10.73 -28.90 30.61
N ALA A 84 11.07 -29.13 31.87
CA ALA A 84 10.74 -28.25 32.97
C ALA A 84 11.53 -26.97 32.85
N ALA A 85 10.84 -25.84 32.57
CA ALA A 85 11.37 -24.51 32.80
C ALA A 85 10.17 -23.56 33.02
N THR A 86 10.12 -23.02 34.20
CA THR A 86 9.33 -21.92 34.70
C THR A 86 9.44 -20.71 33.80
N ASP A 87 8.41 -20.36 33.09
CA ASP A 87 7.86 -19.04 32.81
C ASP A 87 6.74 -19.19 31.75
N SER A 88 5.55 -19.54 32.20
CA SER A 88 4.41 -19.78 31.34
C SER A 88 3.55 -18.52 31.21
N SER A 89 4.05 -17.50 30.53
CA SER A 89 3.17 -16.58 29.83
C SER A 89 2.71 -17.30 28.54
N SER A 90 1.50 -17.81 28.51
CA SER A 90 0.91 -18.45 27.33
C SER A 90 0.76 -17.38 26.23
N LYS A 91 1.76 -17.28 25.36
CA LYS A 91 1.71 -16.33 24.21
C LYS A 91 0.66 -16.82 23.23
N SER A 92 -0.53 -16.28 23.33
CA SER A 92 -1.56 -16.53 22.36
C SER A 92 -1.30 -15.71 21.08
N ASN A 93 -1.51 -16.33 19.92
CA ASN A 93 -1.29 -15.68 18.64
C ASN A 93 -2.62 -15.41 17.95
N LEU A 94 -2.80 -14.17 17.48
CA LEU A 94 -3.94 -13.80 16.67
C LEU A 94 -3.58 -13.92 15.19
N TYR A 95 -4.46 -14.55 14.41
CA TYR A 95 -4.33 -14.66 12.95
C TYR A 95 -5.49 -13.96 12.27
N LEU A 96 -5.16 -13.06 11.34
CA LEU A 96 -6.13 -12.49 10.41
C LEU A 96 -6.16 -13.37 9.17
N VAL A 97 -7.34 -13.86 8.79
CA VAL A 97 -7.55 -14.72 7.63
C VAL A 97 -8.13 -13.89 6.50
N PHE A 98 -7.39 -13.74 5.43
CA PHE A 98 -7.79 -12.98 4.24
C PHE A 98 -8.05 -13.92 3.06
N GLU A 99 -8.81 -13.44 2.07
CA GLU A 99 -8.81 -14.06 0.75
C GLU A 99 -7.38 -14.12 0.20
N TYR A 100 -7.09 -15.18 -0.57
CA TYR A 100 -5.78 -15.34 -1.20
C TYR A 100 -5.83 -14.83 -2.64
N LEU A 101 -4.83 -14.02 -3.02
CA LEU A 101 -4.60 -13.58 -4.40
C LEU A 101 -3.20 -14.00 -4.82
N ASP A 102 -3.04 -14.39 -6.10
CA ASP A 102 -1.85 -15.09 -6.59
C ASP A 102 -0.61 -14.24 -6.73
N THR A 103 -0.76 -12.94 -6.93
CA THR A 103 0.37 -12.05 -7.19
C THR A 103 0.10 -10.62 -6.73
N ASP A 104 1.15 -9.82 -6.71
CA ASP A 104 1.09 -8.38 -6.49
C ASP A 104 1.46 -7.61 -7.76
N LEU A 105 1.09 -6.32 -7.80
CA LEU A 105 1.35 -5.44 -8.94
C LEU A 105 2.86 -5.28 -9.22
N LYS A 106 3.71 -5.34 -8.19
CA LYS A 106 5.17 -5.24 -8.37
C LYS A 106 5.71 -6.43 -9.17
N LYS A 107 5.38 -7.64 -8.76
CA LYS A 107 5.75 -8.87 -9.49
C LYS A 107 5.17 -8.86 -10.90
N PHE A 108 3.94 -8.37 -11.05
CA PHE A 108 3.30 -8.25 -12.36
C PHE A 108 4.04 -7.28 -13.28
N ILE A 109 4.38 -6.07 -12.83
CA ILE A 109 5.17 -5.08 -13.59
C ILE A 109 6.55 -5.66 -13.93
N ASP A 110 7.23 -6.27 -12.95
CA ASP A 110 8.56 -6.83 -13.13
C ASP A 110 8.56 -7.99 -14.14
N SER A 111 7.51 -8.80 -14.20
CA SER A 111 7.37 -9.86 -15.21
C SER A 111 7.29 -9.32 -16.63
N HIS A 112 6.70 -8.13 -16.82
CA HIS A 112 6.63 -7.44 -18.11
C HIS A 112 7.94 -6.71 -18.48
N ARG A 113 8.79 -6.43 -17.51
CA ARG A 113 10.08 -5.77 -17.70
C ARG A 113 11.22 -6.75 -17.94
N LYS A 114 11.28 -7.83 -17.14
CA LYS A 114 12.41 -8.75 -17.04
C LYS A 114 12.18 -10.08 -17.78
N GLY A 115 11.01 -10.30 -18.38
CA GLY A 115 10.69 -11.53 -19.11
C GLY A 115 11.51 -11.69 -20.39
N VAL A 116 11.42 -12.87 -21.01
CA VAL A 116 12.12 -13.22 -22.26
C VAL A 116 11.78 -12.23 -23.41
N ASN A 117 10.58 -11.66 -23.39
CA ASN A 117 10.13 -10.62 -24.29
C ASN A 117 9.55 -9.44 -23.49
N PRO A 118 10.37 -8.44 -23.11
CA PRO A 118 9.88 -7.26 -22.40
C PRO A 118 8.79 -6.53 -23.22
N ARG A 119 7.61 -6.34 -22.66
CA ARG A 119 6.47 -5.67 -23.29
C ARG A 119 5.94 -4.58 -22.39
N PRO A 120 5.49 -3.43 -22.94
CA PRO A 120 4.73 -2.45 -22.15
C PRO A 120 3.42 -3.09 -21.65
N LEU A 121 2.91 -2.60 -20.54
CA LEU A 121 1.55 -2.93 -20.14
C LEU A 121 0.58 -2.27 -21.14
N PRO A 122 -0.49 -2.97 -21.55
CA PRO A 122 -1.53 -2.37 -22.37
C PRO A 122 -2.13 -1.12 -21.68
N SER A 123 -2.37 -0.06 -22.45
CA SER A 123 -2.95 1.19 -21.91
C SER A 123 -4.31 0.96 -21.26
N THR A 124 -5.14 0.11 -21.82
CA THR A 124 -6.43 -0.29 -21.28
C THR A 124 -6.31 -0.98 -19.93
N LEU A 125 -5.29 -1.81 -19.75
CA LEU A 125 -5.03 -2.47 -18.47
C LEU A 125 -4.55 -1.46 -17.40
N ILE A 126 -3.69 -0.50 -17.80
CA ILE A 126 -3.24 0.58 -16.90
C ILE A 126 -4.44 1.42 -16.46
N GLN A 127 -5.34 1.81 -17.39
CA GLN A 127 -6.56 2.54 -17.07
C GLN A 127 -7.43 1.74 -16.09
N SER A 128 -7.66 0.46 -16.38
CA SER A 128 -8.45 -0.44 -15.54
C SER A 128 -7.89 -0.52 -14.12
N PHE A 129 -6.61 -0.82 -13.96
CA PHE A 129 -5.98 -0.94 -12.64
C PHE A 129 -5.95 0.38 -11.88
N LEU A 130 -5.68 1.50 -12.58
CA LEU A 130 -5.71 2.82 -11.95
C LEU A 130 -7.12 3.19 -11.48
N TYR A 131 -8.14 2.91 -12.28
CA TYR A 131 -9.54 3.17 -11.93
C TYR A 131 -9.96 2.37 -10.69
N GLN A 132 -9.64 1.08 -10.65
CA GLN A 132 -9.90 0.20 -9.50
C GLN A 132 -9.16 0.67 -8.25
N LEU A 133 -7.89 1.09 -8.39
CA LEU A 133 -7.11 1.65 -7.30
C LEU A 133 -7.75 2.93 -6.75
N CYS A 134 -8.19 3.84 -7.63
CA CYS A 134 -8.91 5.05 -7.21
C CYS A 134 -10.22 4.72 -6.49
N LYS A 135 -10.99 3.72 -6.96
CA LYS A 135 -12.21 3.26 -6.27
C LYS A 135 -11.91 2.73 -4.87
N GLY A 136 -10.88 1.88 -4.74
CA GLY A 136 -10.47 1.34 -3.44
C GLY A 136 -10.00 2.42 -2.48
N VAL A 137 -9.17 3.38 -2.97
CA VAL A 137 -8.70 4.51 -2.16
C VAL A 137 -9.84 5.44 -1.77
N ALA A 138 -10.76 5.77 -2.70
CA ALA A 138 -11.93 6.59 -2.40
C ALA A 138 -12.83 5.94 -1.34
N HIS A 139 -13.00 4.61 -1.40
CA HIS A 139 -13.72 3.87 -0.37
C HIS A 139 -13.05 3.98 1.00
N CYS A 140 -11.73 3.77 1.09
CA CYS A 140 -11.00 3.95 2.35
C CYS A 140 -11.14 5.37 2.88
N HIS A 141 -10.95 6.38 2.04
CA HIS A 141 -11.03 7.79 2.43
C HIS A 141 -12.43 8.20 2.89
N SER A 142 -13.50 7.67 2.28
CA SER A 142 -14.88 7.91 2.71
C SER A 142 -15.21 7.37 4.09
N HIS A 143 -14.43 6.39 4.58
CA HIS A 143 -14.51 5.85 5.93
C HIS A 143 -13.47 6.44 6.90
N GLY A 144 -12.80 7.54 6.49
CA GLY A 144 -11.78 8.21 7.31
C GLY A 144 -10.47 7.43 7.46
N VAL A 145 -10.20 6.48 6.58
CA VAL A 145 -9.00 5.63 6.62
C VAL A 145 -8.00 6.05 5.56
N LEU A 146 -6.77 6.31 6.00
CA LEU A 146 -5.62 6.54 5.15
C LEU A 146 -4.76 5.27 5.10
N HIS A 147 -4.27 4.90 3.92
CA HIS A 147 -3.39 3.75 3.77
C HIS A 147 -1.96 4.07 4.23
N ARG A 148 -1.40 5.20 3.84
CA ARG A 148 -0.07 5.74 4.22
C ARG A 148 1.15 4.99 3.69
N ASP A 149 0.98 3.77 3.17
CA ASP A 149 2.07 2.95 2.61
C ASP A 149 1.60 2.25 1.31
N LEU A 150 0.90 2.99 0.44
CA LEU A 150 0.55 2.49 -0.89
C LEU A 150 1.82 2.30 -1.72
N LYS A 151 1.96 1.09 -2.24
CA LYS A 151 3.05 0.68 -3.12
C LYS A 151 2.63 -0.54 -3.94
N PRO A 152 3.27 -0.85 -5.07
CA PRO A 152 2.87 -1.98 -5.92
C PRO A 152 2.86 -3.33 -5.20
N GLN A 153 3.67 -3.52 -4.16
CA GLN A 153 3.70 -4.76 -3.36
C GLN A 153 2.43 -4.94 -2.52
N ASN A 154 1.74 -3.84 -2.15
CA ASN A 154 0.51 -3.85 -1.37
C ASN A 154 -0.75 -3.83 -2.24
N LEU A 155 -0.61 -3.98 -3.57
CA LEU A 155 -1.70 -4.07 -4.53
C LEU A 155 -1.73 -5.48 -5.09
N LEU A 156 -2.69 -6.27 -4.64
CA LEU A 156 -2.81 -7.67 -5.02
C LEU A 156 -3.71 -7.81 -6.25
N LEU A 157 -3.38 -8.78 -7.11
CA LEU A 157 -4.05 -9.01 -8.37
C LEU A 157 -4.68 -10.39 -8.43
N ASP A 158 -5.95 -10.44 -8.82
CA ASP A 158 -6.62 -11.62 -9.35
C ASP A 158 -6.51 -11.54 -10.88
N LYS A 159 -5.59 -12.32 -11.45
CA LYS A 159 -5.30 -12.27 -12.91
C LYS A 159 -6.45 -12.79 -13.74
N ASP A 160 -7.20 -13.78 -13.25
CA ASP A 160 -8.28 -14.41 -13.98
C ASP A 160 -9.47 -13.47 -14.13
N LYS A 161 -9.69 -12.63 -13.10
CA LYS A 161 -10.78 -11.65 -13.10
C LYS A 161 -10.35 -10.24 -13.50
N GLY A 162 -9.04 -9.99 -13.67
CA GLY A 162 -8.54 -8.63 -13.93
C GLY A 162 -8.78 -7.65 -12.78
N LEU A 163 -8.83 -8.14 -11.53
CA LEU A 163 -9.10 -7.33 -10.35
C LEU A 163 -7.82 -6.91 -9.65
N LEU A 164 -7.80 -5.64 -9.23
CA LEU A 164 -6.79 -5.08 -8.34
C LEU A 164 -7.42 -4.80 -6.98
N LYS A 165 -6.76 -5.23 -5.90
CA LYS A 165 -7.22 -5.03 -4.53
C LYS A 165 -6.13 -4.45 -3.64
N ILE A 166 -6.51 -3.48 -2.82
CA ILE A 166 -5.63 -2.86 -1.82
C ILE A 166 -5.48 -3.81 -0.64
N ALA A 167 -4.23 -4.12 -0.27
CA ALA A 167 -3.87 -4.92 0.90
C ALA A 167 -3.05 -4.09 1.88
N ASP A 168 -2.84 -4.64 3.08
CA ASP A 168 -2.02 -4.02 4.14
C ASP A 168 -2.47 -2.60 4.52
N LEU A 169 -3.79 -2.38 4.56
CA LEU A 169 -4.37 -1.16 5.12
C LEU A 169 -3.84 -0.94 6.53
N GLY A 170 -3.08 0.13 6.69
CA GLY A 170 -2.35 0.67 7.83
C GLY A 170 -2.79 0.32 9.26
N LEU A 171 -2.94 -0.97 9.57
CA LEU A 171 -3.19 -1.51 10.91
C LEU A 171 -2.05 -1.25 11.90
N GLY A 172 -1.11 -0.41 11.50
CA GLY A 172 0.15 -0.19 12.17
C GLY A 172 0.06 0.49 13.55
N ARG A 173 -1.11 0.91 14.01
CA ARG A 173 -1.20 1.55 15.34
C ARG A 173 -1.57 0.58 16.46
N ALA A 174 -2.37 -0.46 16.19
CA ALA A 174 -2.76 -1.42 17.23
C ALA A 174 -1.94 -2.73 17.18
N PHE A 175 -1.40 -3.08 16.01
CA PHE A 175 -0.62 -4.31 15.85
C PHE A 175 0.90 -4.11 15.87
N THR A 176 1.37 -2.87 16.05
CA THR A 176 2.78 -2.57 16.26
C THR A 176 2.98 -2.04 17.67
N VAL A 177 3.71 -2.80 18.48
CA VAL A 177 4.46 -2.24 19.60
C VAL A 177 5.37 -1.16 19.00
N PRO A 178 5.48 0.04 19.59
CA PRO A 178 6.41 1.07 19.13
C PRO A 178 7.84 0.62 19.44
N LEU A 179 8.31 -0.37 18.71
CA LEU A 179 9.73 -0.67 18.65
C LEU A 179 10.35 0.38 17.74
N LYS A 180 11.19 1.23 18.31
CA LYS A 180 12.30 1.83 17.59
C LYS A 180 13.12 0.67 17.01
N SER A 181 12.64 0.05 15.94
CA SER A 181 13.37 -1.01 15.29
C SER A 181 14.41 -0.38 14.38
N TYR A 182 15.63 -0.34 14.85
CA TYR A 182 16.83 -0.35 14.05
C TYR A 182 16.97 -1.73 13.36
N THR A 183 15.92 -2.25 12.75
CA THR A 183 16.06 -3.35 11.80
C THR A 183 16.17 -2.74 10.43
N HIS A 184 17.22 -3.10 9.69
CA HIS A 184 17.47 -2.77 8.30
C HIS A 184 16.41 -3.33 7.34
N GLU A 185 15.12 -3.18 7.64
CA GLU A 185 14.09 -3.24 6.62
C GLU A 185 14.17 -1.93 5.86
N ILE A 186 14.66 -2.01 4.62
CA ILE A 186 14.68 -0.90 3.68
C ILE A 186 13.21 -0.52 3.45
N VAL A 187 12.76 0.49 4.20
CA VAL A 187 11.42 1.07 4.01
C VAL A 187 11.42 1.71 2.63
N THR A 188 10.56 1.23 1.75
CA THR A 188 10.50 1.78 0.39
C THR A 188 9.93 3.19 0.43
N LEU A 189 10.78 4.20 0.26
CA LEU A 189 10.45 5.63 0.29
C LEU A 189 9.87 6.13 -1.04
N TRP A 190 9.94 5.34 -2.10
CA TRP A 190 9.68 5.75 -3.50
C TRP A 190 8.29 6.31 -3.78
N TYR A 191 7.33 5.98 -2.93
CA TYR A 191 5.92 6.39 -3.07
C TYR A 191 5.49 7.38 -1.99
N ARG A 192 6.42 7.83 -1.14
CA ARG A 192 6.12 8.71 -0.01
C ARG A 192 5.96 10.14 -0.48
N ALA A 193 4.87 10.79 -0.04
CA ALA A 193 4.56 12.16 -0.39
C ALA A 193 5.58 13.17 0.20
N PRO A 194 5.88 14.27 -0.50
CA PRO A 194 6.92 15.22 -0.07
C PRO A 194 6.62 15.86 1.28
N GLU A 195 5.36 16.13 1.63
CA GLU A 195 4.98 16.67 2.95
C GLU A 195 5.34 15.70 4.08
N VAL A 196 5.27 14.40 3.82
CA VAL A 196 5.67 13.37 4.80
C VAL A 196 7.18 13.34 4.97
N LEU A 197 7.93 13.40 3.86
CA LEU A 197 9.39 13.44 3.85
C LEU A 197 9.95 14.72 4.48
N LEU A 198 9.20 15.83 4.39
CA LEU A 198 9.55 17.11 4.99
C LEU A 198 9.05 17.27 6.43
N GLY A 199 8.56 16.18 7.04
CA GLY A 199 8.24 16.13 8.46
C GLY A 199 6.93 16.81 8.83
N SER A 200 5.95 16.90 7.92
CA SER A 200 4.60 17.36 8.27
C SER A 200 3.99 16.46 9.34
N THR A 201 3.41 17.07 10.36
CA THR A 201 2.68 16.36 11.43
C THR A 201 1.25 16.01 11.03
N HIS A 202 0.71 16.67 9.99
CA HIS A 202 -0.65 16.49 9.51
C HIS A 202 -0.67 15.62 8.25
N TYR A 203 -1.35 14.48 8.34
CA TYR A 203 -1.59 13.60 7.20
C TYR A 203 -3.00 13.83 6.68
N SER A 204 -3.13 14.05 5.38
CA SER A 204 -4.41 14.16 4.69
C SER A 204 -4.57 13.01 3.69
N PRO A 205 -5.78 12.77 3.14
CA PRO A 205 -5.99 11.82 2.05
C PRO A 205 -5.07 12.02 0.85
N ALA A 206 -4.54 13.23 0.67
CA ALA A 206 -3.63 13.57 -0.42
C ALA A 206 -2.30 12.79 -0.37
N VAL A 207 -1.86 12.27 0.79
CA VAL A 207 -0.63 11.44 0.86
C VAL A 207 -0.77 10.16 0.05
N ASP A 208 -1.96 9.54 0.09
CA ASP A 208 -2.24 8.33 -0.69
C ASP A 208 -2.35 8.62 -2.18
N ILE A 209 -2.89 9.80 -2.56
CA ILE A 209 -3.00 10.21 -3.97
C ILE A 209 -1.63 10.43 -4.61
N TRP A 210 -0.66 10.98 -3.88
CA TRP A 210 0.73 11.03 -4.33
C TRP A 210 1.26 9.63 -4.66
N SER A 211 1.04 8.68 -3.75
CA SER A 211 1.46 7.29 -3.94
C SER A 211 0.77 6.68 -5.16
N VAL A 212 -0.54 6.93 -5.37
CA VAL A 212 -1.28 6.49 -6.56
C VAL A 212 -0.64 7.06 -7.83
N GLY A 213 -0.27 8.34 -7.85
CA GLY A 213 0.43 8.97 -8.98
C GLY A 213 1.78 8.30 -9.28
N CYS A 214 2.58 8.01 -8.23
CA CYS A 214 3.84 7.28 -8.39
C CYS A 214 3.64 5.86 -8.96
N ILE A 215 2.61 5.15 -8.48
CA ILE A 215 2.25 3.80 -8.96
C ILE A 215 1.75 3.87 -10.40
N PHE A 216 0.93 4.86 -10.75
CA PHE A 216 0.49 5.10 -12.13
C PHE A 216 1.68 5.29 -13.07
N ALA A 217 2.61 6.17 -12.73
CA ALA A 217 3.83 6.37 -13.53
C ALA A 217 4.66 5.08 -13.62
N GLU A 218 4.74 4.27 -12.56
CA GLU A 218 5.48 2.99 -12.59
C GLU A 218 4.81 1.95 -13.49
N MET A 219 3.48 1.86 -13.54
CA MET A 219 2.77 0.99 -14.49
C MET A 219 3.12 1.35 -15.95
N VAL A 220 3.19 2.65 -16.25
CA VAL A 220 3.53 3.15 -17.59
C VAL A 220 4.99 2.87 -17.94
N ARG A 221 5.92 3.17 -17.03
CA ARG A 221 7.37 3.11 -17.24
C ARG A 221 7.96 1.72 -16.98
N ARG A 222 7.29 0.90 -16.19
CA ARG A 222 7.79 -0.35 -15.58
C ARG A 222 9.03 -0.13 -14.69
N GLN A 223 9.22 1.08 -14.20
CA GLN A 223 10.27 1.50 -13.29
C GLN A 223 9.72 2.57 -12.37
N ALA A 224 10.18 2.59 -11.12
CA ALA A 224 9.80 3.62 -10.17
C ALA A 224 10.08 5.03 -10.71
N LEU A 225 9.18 5.97 -10.42
CA LEU A 225 9.33 7.36 -10.84
C LEU A 225 10.43 8.07 -10.04
N PHE A 226 10.47 7.84 -8.73
CA PHE A 226 11.38 8.47 -7.77
C PHE A 226 12.09 7.41 -6.91
N PRO A 227 13.17 6.76 -7.39
CA PRO A 227 13.84 5.67 -6.67
C PRO A 227 14.94 6.19 -5.72
N GLY A 228 14.58 6.91 -4.66
CA GLY A 228 15.52 7.42 -3.66
C GLY A 228 15.94 6.35 -2.65
N ASP A 229 17.22 6.35 -2.25
CA ASP A 229 17.78 5.43 -1.26
C ASP A 229 17.70 5.97 0.18
N SER A 230 17.42 7.25 0.33
CA SER A 230 17.18 7.95 1.60
C SER A 230 16.09 9.00 1.43
N GLU A 231 15.55 9.52 2.53
CA GLU A 231 14.54 10.59 2.47
C GLU A 231 15.06 11.82 1.73
N PHE A 232 16.31 12.18 1.94
CA PHE A 232 16.97 13.28 1.23
C PHE A 232 17.09 12.98 -0.27
N GLN A 233 17.59 11.81 -0.66
CA GLN A 233 17.67 11.39 -2.07
C GLN A 233 16.30 11.32 -2.71
N GLN A 234 15.29 10.87 -1.98
CA GLN A 234 13.92 10.84 -2.46
C GLN A 234 13.41 12.24 -2.82
N LEU A 235 13.64 13.23 -1.95
CA LEU A 235 13.29 14.63 -2.22
C LEU A 235 14.07 15.18 -3.42
N LEU A 236 15.35 14.86 -3.56
CA LEU A 236 16.15 15.29 -4.72
C LEU A 236 15.59 14.71 -6.04
N HIS A 237 15.16 13.45 -6.05
CA HIS A 237 14.53 12.85 -7.23
C HIS A 237 13.22 13.56 -7.60
N ILE A 238 12.40 13.88 -6.60
CA ILE A 238 11.15 14.61 -6.80
C ILE A 238 11.43 16.02 -7.36
N PHE A 239 12.33 16.78 -6.72
CA PHE A 239 12.62 18.16 -7.10
C PHE A 239 13.31 18.27 -8.46
N ARG A 240 14.14 17.30 -8.84
CA ARG A 240 14.76 17.27 -10.19
C ARG A 240 13.73 17.12 -11.31
N LEU A 241 12.63 16.39 -11.07
CA LEU A 241 11.60 16.19 -12.08
C LEU A 241 10.55 17.29 -12.05
N LEU A 242 10.02 17.61 -10.86
CA LEU A 242 8.88 18.51 -10.71
C LEU A 242 9.25 19.97 -10.47
N GLY A 243 10.56 20.26 -10.34
CA GLY A 243 11.07 21.57 -9.91
C GLY A 243 11.19 21.64 -8.38
N THR A 244 12.06 22.50 -7.87
CA THR A 244 12.15 22.76 -6.43
C THR A 244 10.93 23.59 -6.00
N PRO A 245 10.12 23.15 -5.04
CA PRO A 245 8.90 23.86 -4.67
C PRO A 245 9.21 25.23 -4.06
N THR A 246 8.35 26.19 -4.37
CA THR A 246 8.41 27.58 -3.89
C THR A 246 7.21 27.86 -2.97
N GLU A 247 7.33 28.91 -2.15
CA GLU A 247 6.21 29.43 -1.35
C GLU A 247 4.98 29.81 -2.18
N LYS A 248 5.15 30.10 -3.48
CA LYS A 248 4.06 30.39 -4.40
C LYS A 248 3.25 29.14 -4.73
N GLU A 249 3.92 28.01 -4.95
CA GLU A 249 3.28 26.75 -5.32
C GLU A 249 2.81 25.95 -4.08
N TRP A 250 3.54 26.11 -3.00
CA TRP A 250 3.25 25.41 -1.74
C TRP A 250 3.51 26.35 -0.55
N PRO A 251 2.52 27.14 -0.17
CA PRO A 251 2.64 28.06 0.97
C PRO A 251 3.02 27.31 2.26
N GLY A 252 4.06 27.81 2.93
CA GLY A 252 4.57 27.24 4.18
C GLY A 252 5.56 26.07 4.01
N VAL A 253 5.94 25.73 2.79
CA VAL A 253 6.88 24.62 2.54
C VAL A 253 8.23 24.83 3.23
N THR A 254 8.76 26.06 3.22
CA THR A 254 10.06 26.39 3.85
C THR A 254 10.03 26.36 5.37
N SER A 255 8.84 26.32 5.97
CA SER A 255 8.62 26.24 7.42
C SER A 255 8.43 24.79 7.91
N LEU A 256 8.43 23.81 7.01
CA LEU A 256 8.33 22.40 7.40
C LEU A 256 9.59 21.96 8.15
N ARG A 257 9.42 21.12 9.18
CA ARG A 257 10.46 20.74 10.15
C ARG A 257 11.74 20.26 9.50
N ASP A 258 11.64 19.43 8.46
CA ASP A 258 12.76 18.77 7.81
C ASP A 258 13.11 19.45 6.45
N TRP A 259 12.69 20.72 6.28
CA TRP A 259 13.08 21.53 5.15
C TRP A 259 14.57 21.92 5.24
N HIS A 260 15.28 21.77 4.14
CA HIS A 260 16.66 22.22 3.97
C HIS A 260 16.77 23.15 2.75
N VAL A 261 17.92 23.83 2.62
CA VAL A 261 18.24 24.54 1.39
C VAL A 261 18.58 23.51 0.32
N TYR A 262 17.70 23.38 -0.68
CA TYR A 262 17.89 22.50 -1.82
C TYR A 262 18.40 23.27 -3.04
N PRO A 263 19.11 22.58 -3.98
CA PRO A 263 19.38 23.16 -5.28
C PRO A 263 18.07 23.60 -5.97
N LEU A 264 18.08 24.74 -6.65
CA LEU A 264 16.92 25.22 -7.40
C LEU A 264 16.90 24.55 -8.77
N TRP A 265 15.90 23.72 -9.00
CA TRP A 265 15.64 23.11 -10.30
C TRP A 265 14.34 23.64 -10.87
N GLU A 266 14.38 23.95 -12.18
CA GLU A 266 13.17 24.22 -12.96
C GLU A 266 12.41 22.90 -13.21
N PRO A 267 11.07 22.93 -13.24
CA PRO A 267 10.28 21.74 -13.54
C PRO A 267 10.56 21.21 -14.94
N GLN A 268 10.76 19.92 -15.05
CA GLN A 268 10.90 19.25 -16.34
C GLN A 268 9.53 18.91 -16.92
N ASN A 269 9.48 18.67 -18.23
CA ASN A 269 8.26 18.21 -18.87
C ASN A 269 7.94 16.75 -18.42
N LEU A 270 6.87 16.60 -17.63
CA LEU A 270 6.45 15.31 -17.10
C LEU A 270 6.16 14.28 -18.21
N ALA A 271 5.70 14.70 -19.40
CA ALA A 271 5.48 13.82 -20.54
C ALA A 271 6.76 13.10 -21.01
N ARG A 272 7.95 13.70 -20.80
CA ARG A 272 9.22 13.03 -21.10
C ARG A 272 9.54 11.90 -20.15
N ALA A 273 9.03 11.96 -18.90
CA ALA A 273 9.21 10.90 -17.93
C ALA A 273 8.26 9.71 -18.18
N VAL A 274 7.13 9.93 -18.87
CA VAL A 274 6.11 8.91 -19.20
C VAL A 274 5.75 8.95 -20.71
N PRO A 275 6.69 8.69 -21.61
CA PRO A 275 6.55 8.98 -23.05
C PRO A 275 5.45 8.19 -23.75
N SER A 276 5.00 7.08 -23.18
CA SER A 276 3.90 6.26 -23.74
C SER A 276 2.52 6.67 -23.21
N LEU A 277 2.44 7.71 -22.36
CA LEU A 277 1.19 8.20 -21.79
C LEU A 277 0.64 9.36 -22.63
N GLY A 278 -0.63 9.28 -23.01
CA GLY A 278 -1.31 10.37 -23.74
C GLY A 278 -1.49 11.63 -22.89
N PRO A 279 -1.88 12.75 -23.51
CA PRO A 279 -1.99 14.06 -22.83
C PRO A 279 -2.94 14.04 -21.65
N GLU A 280 -4.10 13.37 -21.73
CA GLU A 280 -5.06 13.24 -20.62
C GLU A 280 -4.45 12.48 -19.45
N GLY A 281 -3.64 11.44 -19.73
CA GLY A 281 -2.95 10.69 -18.69
C GLY A 281 -1.84 11.50 -18.03
N VAL A 282 -1.11 12.32 -18.79
CA VAL A 282 -0.10 13.25 -18.23
C VAL A 282 -0.77 14.30 -17.36
N ASP A 283 -1.92 14.81 -17.76
CA ASP A 283 -2.71 15.78 -16.99
C ASP A 283 -3.20 15.18 -15.66
N LEU A 284 -3.79 13.99 -15.70
CA LEU A 284 -4.18 13.28 -14.49
C LEU A 284 -2.98 13.02 -13.57
N LEU A 285 -1.85 12.54 -14.12
CA LEU A 285 -0.63 12.31 -13.35
C LEU A 285 -0.12 13.61 -12.70
N SER A 286 -0.12 14.71 -13.44
CA SER A 286 0.26 16.03 -12.93
C SER A 286 -0.64 16.49 -11.77
N SER A 287 -1.95 16.24 -11.86
CA SER A 287 -2.91 16.58 -10.80
C SER A 287 -2.74 15.73 -9.53
N MET A 288 -2.22 14.48 -9.67
CA MET A 288 -1.89 13.62 -8.55
C MET A 288 -0.56 13.99 -7.87
N LEU A 289 0.37 14.62 -8.61
CA LEU A 289 1.72 14.94 -8.14
C LEU A 289 1.88 16.44 -7.82
N LYS A 290 0.81 17.14 -7.44
CA LYS A 290 0.90 18.53 -6.94
C LYS A 290 1.62 18.55 -5.60
N TYR A 291 2.50 19.57 -5.40
CA TYR A 291 3.24 19.72 -4.14
C TYR A 291 2.32 20.03 -2.97
N ASN A 292 1.51 21.09 -3.11
CA ASN A 292 0.54 21.44 -2.09
C ASN A 292 -0.53 20.32 -1.97
N PRO A 293 -0.66 19.65 -0.81
CA PRO A 293 -1.65 18.60 -0.64
C PRO A 293 -3.10 19.05 -0.89
N ALA A 294 -3.39 20.35 -0.68
CA ALA A 294 -4.72 20.91 -0.90
C ALA A 294 -5.10 21.01 -2.39
N ASP A 295 -4.10 21.11 -3.28
CA ASP A 295 -4.30 21.23 -4.72
C ASP A 295 -4.28 19.86 -5.43
N ARG A 296 -3.96 18.81 -4.69
CA ARG A 296 -3.89 17.45 -5.21
C ARG A 296 -5.29 16.90 -5.44
N ILE A 297 -5.53 16.31 -6.62
CA ILE A 297 -6.84 15.71 -6.95
C ILE A 297 -7.25 14.67 -5.92
N SER A 298 -8.55 14.55 -5.58
CA SER A 298 -9.05 13.48 -4.74
C SER A 298 -9.22 12.18 -5.53
N ALA A 299 -9.23 11.01 -4.86
CA ALA A 299 -9.48 9.73 -5.52
C ALA A 299 -10.84 9.71 -6.23
N LYS A 300 -11.86 10.34 -5.64
CA LYS A 300 -13.19 10.45 -6.25
C LYS A 300 -13.15 11.30 -7.51
N ALA A 301 -12.56 12.50 -7.46
CA ALA A 301 -12.45 13.37 -8.62
C ALA A 301 -11.59 12.77 -9.74
N ALA A 302 -10.55 12.00 -9.38
CA ALA A 302 -9.71 11.32 -10.37
C ALA A 302 -10.49 10.33 -11.24
N MET A 303 -11.52 9.66 -10.72
CA MET A 303 -12.36 8.73 -11.49
C MET A 303 -13.23 9.43 -12.56
N ASP A 304 -13.48 10.71 -12.40
CA ASP A 304 -14.26 11.53 -13.34
C ASP A 304 -13.36 12.26 -14.36
N HIS A 305 -12.03 12.02 -14.31
CA HIS A 305 -11.06 12.66 -15.19
C HIS A 305 -11.18 12.11 -16.63
N PRO A 306 -10.99 12.96 -17.69
CA PRO A 306 -11.05 12.56 -19.10
C PRO A 306 -10.17 11.37 -19.48
N TYR A 307 -9.09 11.12 -18.75
CA TYR A 307 -8.25 9.92 -18.94
C TYR A 307 -9.06 8.61 -18.93
N PHE A 308 -10.19 8.56 -18.23
CA PHE A 308 -11.05 7.38 -18.12
C PHE A 308 -12.27 7.38 -19.02
N ASP A 309 -12.40 8.33 -19.96
CA ASP A 309 -13.59 8.44 -20.81
C ASP A 309 -13.73 7.25 -21.77
N SER A 310 -12.60 6.65 -22.16
CA SER A 310 -12.58 5.45 -23.01
C SER A 310 -12.82 4.14 -22.24
N LEU A 311 -12.88 4.19 -20.89
CA LEU A 311 -13.08 3.01 -20.06
C LEU A 311 -14.57 2.73 -19.87
N ASP A 312 -14.99 1.49 -20.09
CA ASP A 312 -16.35 1.05 -19.75
C ASP A 312 -16.48 0.94 -18.22
N LYS A 313 -16.92 2.05 -17.60
CA LYS A 313 -17.04 2.17 -16.13
C LYS A 313 -18.12 1.27 -15.54
N SER A 314 -19.02 0.69 -16.37
CA SER A 314 -20.10 -0.21 -15.91
C SER A 314 -19.57 -1.55 -15.41
N GLN A 315 -18.33 -1.91 -15.78
CA GLN A 315 -17.68 -3.16 -15.37
C GLN A 315 -17.06 -3.08 -13.95
N TYR A 316 -17.05 -1.90 -13.35
CA TYR A 316 -16.40 -1.61 -12.07
C TYR A 316 -17.44 -1.20 -11.01
#